data_34889325a83624c56f5f3df4193a7248
#
_entry.id   34889325a83624c56f5f3df4193a7248
#
_cell.length_a   1.000
_cell.length_b   1.000
_cell.length_c   1.000
_cell.angle_alpha   90.00
_cell.angle_beta   90.00
_cell.angle_gamma   90.00
#
_symmetry.space_group_name_H-M   'P 1'
#
loop_
_entity.id
_entity.type
_entity.pdbx_description
1 polymer ?
#
loop_
_entity_poly.entity_id
_entity_poly.type
_entity_poly.pdbx_seq_one_letter_code
_entity_poly.pdbx_strand_id
1 'polypeptide(L)'
;MNRANKLSGSVVGLAGNIPLQKHVLKASFRMALLIGLTGAALAESPQRLPPGGRTRAVAATTPPGAALQPPEAAEKRLREVYQLAADARSQEALRKAQSLVKDYPHFQLAQLVYGDLLSARNGPVRTIGDVPSALLKQAMPALTNLREESRLRMAALKDRPREGTIPEQFVALSAETRHAIAVDGAKSRLYLFENGPGGMRLIADFYSSIGKAGLEKNVEGDSRTPLGVYFITGTFSSKTLGDFYGAGALPINYPNMLDRKRGKTGTGIWLHGTPMASYSRPPLDTNGCVVLSNPDLMRVMQTVEAGSTTPVVIASQLQWVMPDSVKPAGKAFDAFLNTWKSAKASGNVERMLDSYASDFNSYGRTLKDWRVVLEGGVGKLKGRTLELKNVSMLHWVDSADTMVVTFDEMANNAPLGTTTRQYWSRQGGEWKIFFEGPISRPADSQRFEQRAFKSPMAVRTAALLP
;
A
#
# COMPACT_ATOMS: atom_id res chain seq x y z
N MET A 1 34.83 -40.93 35.66
CA MET A 1 34.08 -41.91 36.51
C MET A 1 32.65 -41.97 36.00
N ASN A 2 32.41 -42.99 35.17
CA ASN A 2 31.46 -44.09 35.37
C ASN A 2 29.97 -43.67 35.56
N ARG A 3 28.97 -44.17 34.87
CA ARG A 3 28.77 -45.42 34.09
C ARG A 3 27.52 -45.28 33.24
N ALA A 4 27.55 -45.94 32.11
CA ALA A 4 26.43 -46.30 31.24
C ALA A 4 25.37 -47.17 31.91
N ASN A 5 24.14 -47.16 31.35
CA ASN A 5 23.39 -48.41 31.22
C ASN A 5 22.43 -48.36 30.01
N LYS A 6 22.64 -49.33 29.14
CA LYS A 6 21.74 -49.84 28.10
C LYS A 6 20.62 -50.68 28.73
N LEU A 7 19.43 -50.68 28.18
CA LEU A 7 18.58 -51.85 28.11
C LEU A 7 17.72 -51.81 26.83
N SER A 8 17.93 -52.85 26.07
CA SER A 8 17.22 -53.32 24.89
C SER A 8 15.95 -54.08 25.29
N GLY A 9 14.93 -54.03 24.44
CA GLY A 9 13.77 -54.89 24.57
C GLY A 9 12.98 -54.98 23.26
N SER A 10 13.22 -56.02 22.48
CA SER A 10 12.45 -56.47 21.34
C SER A 10 11.18 -57.18 21.77
N VAL A 11 10.04 -56.96 21.07
CA VAL A 11 8.93 -57.94 20.92
C VAL A 11 8.23 -57.69 19.58
N VAL A 12 8.49 -58.51 18.62
CA VAL A 12 7.76 -59.47 17.77
C VAL A 12 6.24 -59.19 17.57
N GLY A 13 5.92 -59.05 16.31
CA GLY A 13 4.85 -59.09 15.41
C GLY A 13 3.53 -59.84 15.74
N LEU A 14 2.50 -59.37 15.07
CA LEU A 14 1.39 -60.20 14.58
C LEU A 14 0.74 -59.51 13.38
N ALA A 15 0.80 -60.19 12.25
CA ALA A 15 0.12 -59.84 11.00
C ALA A 15 -1.33 -60.27 11.08
N GLY A 16 -2.25 -59.38 10.69
CA GLY A 16 -3.66 -59.67 10.48
C GLY A 16 -4.15 -59.01 9.22
N ASN A 17 -4.25 -59.79 8.15
CA ASN A 17 -4.86 -59.39 6.88
C ASN A 17 -6.37 -59.21 7.02
N ILE A 18 -6.89 -58.04 6.59
CA ILE A 18 -8.30 -57.82 6.28
C ILE A 18 -8.39 -57.18 4.90
N PRO A 19 -9.22 -57.70 3.96
CA PRO A 19 -9.25 -57.30 2.58
C PRO A 19 -9.95 -55.95 2.36
N LEU A 20 -9.30 -55.05 1.61
CA LEU A 20 -9.85 -53.80 1.15
C LEU A 20 -10.97 -54.03 0.11
N GLN A 21 -12.15 -53.60 0.43
CA GLN A 21 -13.22 -53.38 -0.58
C GLN A 21 -12.85 -52.14 -1.45
N LYS A 22 -12.45 -52.42 -2.67
CA LYS A 22 -12.34 -51.46 -3.77
C LYS A 22 -13.76 -51.20 -4.27
N HIS A 23 -14.30 -50.03 -4.06
CA HIS A 23 -15.36 -49.37 -4.83
C HIS A 23 -15.98 -48.30 -3.93
N VAL A 24 -15.54 -47.07 -4.06
CA VAL A 24 -16.26 -45.78 -3.97
C VAL A 24 -15.21 -44.67 -3.88
N LEU A 25 -14.50 -44.40 -4.96
CA LEU A 25 -13.59 -43.22 -5.05
C LEU A 25 -13.42 -42.79 -6.51
N LYS A 26 -14.50 -42.55 -7.24
CA LYS A 26 -14.39 -42.06 -8.62
C LYS A 26 -15.21 -40.83 -8.96
N ALA A 27 -15.91 -40.20 -8.05
CA ALA A 27 -16.78 -39.07 -8.38
C ALA A 27 -16.39 -37.68 -7.86
N SER A 28 -15.37 -37.53 -7.03
CA SER A 28 -15.06 -36.23 -6.41
C SER A 28 -13.74 -35.59 -6.85
N PHE A 29 -13.02 -36.15 -7.83
CA PHE A 29 -11.64 -35.75 -8.12
C PHE A 29 -11.43 -35.01 -9.45
N ARG A 30 -12.49 -34.50 -10.09
CA ARG A 30 -12.36 -33.81 -11.38
C ARG A 30 -12.39 -32.28 -11.36
N MET A 31 -12.43 -31.62 -10.20
CA MET A 31 -12.59 -30.16 -10.16
C MET A 31 -11.43 -29.37 -9.51
N ALA A 32 -10.38 -30.04 -9.07
CA ALA A 32 -9.28 -29.35 -8.39
C ALA A 32 -7.93 -29.36 -9.13
N LEU A 33 -7.87 -29.83 -10.39
CA LEU A 33 -6.59 -29.93 -11.12
C LEU A 33 -6.63 -29.29 -12.51
N LEU A 34 -7.03 -28.02 -12.60
CA LEU A 34 -6.95 -27.23 -13.84
C LEU A 34 -6.39 -25.84 -13.52
N ILE A 35 -5.28 -25.79 -12.76
CA ILE A 35 -4.45 -24.59 -12.66
C ILE A 35 -3.02 -25.02 -12.98
N GLY A 36 -2.59 -24.67 -14.17
CA GLY A 36 -1.18 -24.61 -14.55
C GLY A 36 -0.68 -25.77 -15.38
N LEU A 37 -0.64 -25.53 -16.67
CA LEU A 37 0.45 -25.89 -17.61
C LEU A 37 -0.08 -25.84 -19.06
N THR A 38 0.04 -24.72 -19.72
CA THR A 38 0.26 -24.65 -21.17
C THR A 38 1.00 -23.35 -21.48
N GLY A 39 2.30 -23.44 -21.42
CA GLY A 39 3.17 -22.55 -22.14
C GLY A 39 3.72 -23.32 -23.34
N ALA A 40 3.21 -23.06 -24.52
CA ALA A 40 3.88 -23.40 -25.77
C ALA A 40 3.61 -22.28 -26.77
N ALA A 41 4.67 -21.54 -27.06
CA ALA A 41 4.72 -20.52 -28.09
C ALA A 41 4.61 -21.17 -29.47
N LEU A 42 3.69 -20.67 -30.30
CA LEU A 42 3.81 -20.75 -31.75
C LEU A 42 3.74 -19.32 -32.31
N ALA A 43 4.83 -18.95 -32.96
CA ALA A 43 4.95 -17.73 -33.73
C ALA A 43 4.17 -17.88 -35.04
N GLU A 44 3.25 -16.97 -35.30
CA GLU A 44 2.65 -16.78 -36.63
C GLU A 44 2.86 -15.34 -37.12
N SER A 45 3.32 -15.24 -38.35
CA SER A 45 3.67 -14.03 -39.08
C SER A 45 2.43 -13.22 -39.50
N PRO A 46 2.55 -11.90 -39.74
CA PRO A 46 1.40 -11.04 -40.01
C PRO A 46 0.93 -11.14 -41.45
N GLN A 47 -0.32 -11.54 -41.67
CA GLN A 47 -1.01 -11.40 -42.96
C GLN A 47 -1.68 -10.02 -43.07
N ARG A 48 -1.46 -9.39 -44.23
CA ARG A 48 -2.06 -8.11 -44.62
C ARG A 48 -3.56 -8.24 -44.85
N LEU A 49 -4.36 -7.32 -44.35
CA LEU A 49 -5.78 -7.16 -44.63
C LEU A 49 -5.99 -6.23 -45.85
N PRO A 50 -7.00 -6.48 -46.70
CA PRO A 50 -7.38 -5.61 -47.82
C PRO A 50 -8.28 -4.46 -47.37
N PRO A 51 -8.37 -3.35 -48.13
CA PRO A 51 -9.12 -2.17 -47.75
C PRO A 51 -10.58 -2.19 -48.17
N GLY A 52 -11.45 -1.67 -47.30
CA GLY A 52 -12.74 -1.09 -47.68
C GLY A 52 -13.98 -1.91 -47.34
N GLY A 53 -14.68 -1.49 -46.29
CA GLY A 53 -16.05 -1.93 -46.01
C GLY A 53 -16.58 -1.19 -44.76
N ARG A 54 -17.43 -0.17 -44.99
CA ARG A 54 -18.18 0.50 -43.92
C ARG A 54 -19.13 -0.52 -43.31
N THR A 55 -18.85 -0.98 -42.11
CA THR A 55 -19.79 -1.73 -41.29
C THR A 55 -20.28 -0.86 -40.13
N ARG A 56 -21.58 -0.72 -40.13
CA ARG A 56 -22.45 -0.09 -39.12
C ARG A 56 -22.09 -0.64 -37.73
N ALA A 57 -21.72 0.23 -36.79
CA ALA A 57 -21.47 -0.13 -35.40
C ALA A 57 -22.74 -0.74 -34.81
N VAL A 58 -22.73 -2.03 -34.57
CA VAL A 58 -23.67 -2.70 -33.66
C VAL A 58 -23.18 -2.37 -32.25
N ALA A 59 -23.97 -1.61 -31.51
CA ALA A 59 -23.73 -1.37 -30.10
C ALA A 59 -23.75 -2.72 -29.37
N ALA A 60 -22.59 -3.16 -28.89
CA ALA A 60 -22.50 -4.26 -27.95
C ALA A 60 -23.24 -3.84 -26.67
N THR A 61 -24.42 -4.36 -26.46
CA THR A 61 -25.14 -4.27 -25.20
C THR A 61 -24.36 -5.05 -24.16
N THR A 62 -23.62 -4.30 -23.34
CA THR A 62 -23.05 -4.81 -22.07
C THR A 62 -24.22 -5.37 -21.24
N PRO A 63 -24.14 -6.60 -20.71
CA PRO A 63 -25.18 -7.09 -19.82
C PRO A 63 -25.34 -6.15 -18.64
N PRO A 64 -26.57 -5.91 -18.13
CA PRO A 64 -26.83 -4.98 -17.05
C PRO A 64 -26.01 -5.38 -15.83
N GLY A 65 -25.23 -4.43 -15.33
CA GLY A 65 -24.18 -4.58 -14.35
C GLY A 65 -24.55 -5.43 -13.15
N ALA A 66 -23.71 -6.38 -12.86
CA ALA A 66 -23.54 -6.80 -11.48
C ALA A 66 -23.19 -5.53 -10.68
N ALA A 67 -24.11 -5.06 -9.87
CA ALA A 67 -23.89 -3.94 -8.98
C ALA A 67 -22.61 -4.25 -8.20
N LEU A 68 -21.58 -3.40 -8.36
CA LEU A 68 -20.32 -3.51 -7.61
C LEU A 68 -20.67 -3.54 -6.14
N GLN A 69 -20.61 -4.71 -5.54
CA GLN A 69 -20.82 -4.83 -4.09
C GLN A 69 -19.78 -3.99 -3.36
N PRO A 70 -20.11 -3.39 -2.19
CA PRO A 70 -19.17 -2.56 -1.46
C PRO A 70 -17.83 -3.28 -1.27
N PRO A 71 -16.68 -2.63 -1.44
CA PRO A 71 -15.35 -3.23 -1.41
C PRO A 71 -15.08 -4.11 -0.19
N GLU A 72 -15.55 -3.71 0.98
CA GLU A 72 -15.43 -4.46 2.24
C GLU A 72 -16.28 -5.73 2.29
N ALA A 73 -17.12 -5.96 1.28
CA ALA A 73 -18.10 -7.05 1.32
C ALA A 73 -17.45 -8.44 1.39
N ALA A 74 -16.38 -8.69 0.64
CA ALA A 74 -15.76 -10.02 0.62
C ALA A 74 -15.06 -10.36 1.94
N GLU A 75 -14.28 -9.43 2.51
CA GLU A 75 -13.61 -9.65 3.79
C GLU A 75 -14.63 -9.75 4.95
N LYS A 76 -15.67 -8.91 4.94
CA LYS A 76 -16.76 -8.99 5.92
C LYS A 76 -17.48 -10.34 5.85
N ARG A 77 -17.76 -10.83 4.64
CA ARG A 77 -18.40 -12.14 4.44
C ARG A 77 -17.49 -13.30 4.85
N LEU A 78 -16.19 -13.22 4.56
CA LEU A 78 -15.23 -14.22 5.01
C LEU A 78 -15.18 -14.28 6.55
N ARG A 79 -15.19 -13.13 7.21
CA ARG A 79 -15.27 -13.02 8.67
C ARG A 79 -16.53 -13.69 9.21
N GLU A 80 -17.70 -13.42 8.59
CA GLU A 80 -18.95 -14.03 8.98
C GLU A 80 -18.88 -15.57 8.88
N VAL A 81 -18.24 -16.08 7.84
CA VAL A 81 -17.98 -17.53 7.69
C VAL A 81 -17.14 -18.06 8.85
N TYR A 82 -16.06 -17.39 9.21
CA TYR A 82 -15.22 -17.81 10.34
C TYR A 82 -15.99 -17.78 11.69
N GLN A 83 -16.80 -16.73 11.90
CA GLN A 83 -17.60 -16.62 13.11
C GLN A 83 -18.60 -17.76 13.22
N LEU A 84 -19.34 -18.03 12.15
CA LEU A 84 -20.30 -19.13 12.10
C LEU A 84 -19.64 -20.50 12.32
N ALA A 85 -18.43 -20.69 11.78
CA ALA A 85 -17.67 -21.92 12.00
C ALA A 85 -17.22 -22.06 13.46
N ALA A 86 -16.77 -20.97 14.08
CA ALA A 86 -16.38 -20.94 15.49
C ALA A 86 -17.58 -21.18 16.42
N ASP A 87 -18.77 -20.71 16.05
CA ASP A 87 -20.04 -20.93 16.80
C ASP A 87 -20.66 -22.31 16.52
N ALA A 88 -19.92 -23.22 15.89
CA ALA A 88 -20.38 -24.56 15.49
C ALA A 88 -21.60 -24.58 14.55
N ARG A 89 -21.92 -23.47 13.89
CA ARG A 89 -23.01 -23.34 12.90
C ARG A 89 -22.53 -23.76 11.49
N SER A 90 -21.96 -24.97 11.40
CA SER A 90 -21.22 -25.45 10.22
C SER A 90 -22.02 -25.45 8.93
N GLN A 91 -23.31 -25.76 8.97
CA GLN A 91 -24.19 -25.74 7.80
C GLN A 91 -24.36 -24.33 7.24
N GLU A 92 -24.49 -23.35 8.11
CA GLU A 92 -24.67 -21.96 7.73
C GLU A 92 -23.36 -21.36 7.24
N ALA A 93 -22.24 -21.64 7.93
CA ALA A 93 -20.90 -21.31 7.49
C ALA A 93 -20.63 -21.81 6.08
N LEU A 94 -20.99 -23.06 5.79
CA LEU A 94 -20.83 -23.67 4.47
C LEU A 94 -21.64 -22.94 3.40
N ARG A 95 -22.93 -22.64 3.65
CA ARG A 95 -23.75 -21.87 2.69
C ARG A 95 -23.19 -20.49 2.43
N LYS A 96 -22.73 -19.79 3.45
CA LYS A 96 -22.11 -18.46 3.33
C LYS A 96 -20.79 -18.52 2.57
N ALA A 97 -19.94 -19.51 2.83
CA ALA A 97 -18.69 -19.74 2.11
C ALA A 97 -18.94 -20.06 0.63
N GLN A 98 -19.92 -20.90 0.34
CA GLN A 98 -20.33 -21.21 -1.03
C GLN A 98 -20.78 -19.96 -1.80
N SER A 99 -21.62 -19.12 -1.18
CA SER A 99 -22.03 -17.86 -1.78
C SER A 99 -20.85 -16.89 -1.98
N LEU A 100 -19.94 -16.82 -1.03
CA LEU A 100 -18.73 -16.00 -1.15
C LEU A 100 -17.85 -16.43 -2.33
N VAL A 101 -17.58 -17.72 -2.47
CA VAL A 101 -16.79 -18.27 -3.60
C VAL A 101 -17.49 -18.07 -4.93
N LYS A 102 -18.83 -18.18 -4.98
CA LYS A 102 -19.61 -17.91 -6.20
C LYS A 102 -19.44 -16.46 -6.67
N ASP A 103 -19.50 -15.51 -5.74
CA ASP A 103 -19.43 -14.08 -6.06
C ASP A 103 -17.98 -13.58 -6.25
N TYR A 104 -17.01 -14.27 -5.63
CA TYR A 104 -15.57 -13.96 -5.73
C TYR A 104 -14.78 -15.23 -6.11
N PRO A 105 -14.90 -15.72 -7.33
CA PRO A 105 -14.35 -17.01 -7.75
C PRO A 105 -12.81 -17.06 -7.75
N HIS A 106 -12.15 -15.91 -7.73
CA HIS A 106 -10.68 -15.79 -7.68
C HIS A 106 -10.14 -15.52 -6.25
N PHE A 107 -11.00 -15.57 -5.25
CA PHE A 107 -10.59 -15.41 -3.85
C PHE A 107 -10.11 -16.75 -3.26
N GLN A 108 -8.82 -17.04 -3.44
CA GLN A 108 -8.21 -18.33 -3.07
C GLN A 108 -8.41 -18.68 -1.60
N LEU A 109 -8.29 -17.71 -0.68
CA LEU A 109 -8.52 -17.95 0.74
C LEU A 109 -9.98 -18.35 1.02
N ALA A 110 -10.95 -17.74 0.35
CA ALA A 110 -12.35 -18.11 0.49
C ALA A 110 -12.60 -19.53 -0.05
N GLN A 111 -11.97 -19.89 -1.18
CA GLN A 111 -12.03 -21.25 -1.74
C GLN A 111 -11.45 -22.29 -0.76
N LEU A 112 -10.31 -21.97 -0.11
CA LEU A 112 -9.68 -22.83 0.87
C LEU A 112 -10.61 -23.08 2.06
N VAL A 113 -11.18 -22.01 2.62
CA VAL A 113 -12.13 -22.10 3.75
C VAL A 113 -13.40 -22.88 3.37
N TYR A 114 -13.90 -22.67 2.15
CA TYR A 114 -15.03 -23.46 1.66
C TYR A 114 -14.69 -24.96 1.54
N GLY A 115 -13.50 -25.29 1.03
CA GLY A 115 -12.98 -26.65 0.96
C GLY A 115 -12.86 -27.33 2.34
N ASP A 116 -12.34 -26.60 3.33
CA ASP A 116 -12.23 -27.06 4.71
C ASP A 116 -13.62 -27.37 5.31
N LEU A 117 -14.59 -26.47 5.09
CA LEU A 117 -15.96 -26.67 5.57
C LEU A 117 -16.68 -27.86 4.89
N LEU A 118 -16.37 -28.14 3.61
CA LEU A 118 -16.83 -29.35 2.94
C LEU A 118 -16.19 -30.59 3.52
N SER A 119 -14.89 -30.57 3.79
CA SER A 119 -14.13 -31.67 4.36
C SER A 119 -14.58 -31.99 5.78
N ALA A 120 -14.96 -30.98 6.56
CA ALA A 120 -15.47 -31.12 7.92
C ALA A 120 -16.76 -31.95 8.03
N ARG A 121 -17.46 -32.15 6.91
CA ARG A 121 -18.64 -33.06 6.87
C ARG A 121 -18.25 -34.53 6.94
N ASN A 122 -17.04 -34.87 6.55
CA ASN A 122 -16.54 -36.24 6.44
C ASN A 122 -15.53 -36.59 7.54
N GLY A 123 -15.11 -35.61 8.33
CA GLY A 123 -14.15 -35.81 9.42
C GLY A 123 -13.64 -34.49 9.98
N PRO A 124 -12.95 -34.53 11.12
CA PRO A 124 -12.45 -33.32 11.76
C PRO A 124 -11.37 -32.63 10.90
N VAL A 125 -11.51 -31.33 10.68
CA VAL A 125 -10.50 -30.44 10.08
C VAL A 125 -9.64 -29.91 11.21
N ARG A 126 -8.33 -30.17 11.16
CA ARG A 126 -7.37 -29.83 12.23
C ARG A 126 -6.81 -28.43 12.09
N THR A 127 -6.65 -27.98 10.86
CA THR A 127 -6.05 -26.66 10.52
C THR A 127 -6.70 -26.11 9.27
N ILE A 128 -6.59 -24.81 9.05
CA ILE A 128 -6.97 -24.20 7.75
C ILE A 128 -6.14 -24.85 6.64
N GLY A 129 -6.81 -25.37 5.61
CA GLY A 129 -6.16 -26.10 4.52
C GLY A 129 -5.66 -27.48 4.95
N ASP A 130 -6.47 -28.26 5.66
CA ASP A 130 -6.15 -29.63 6.06
C ASP A 130 -6.26 -30.57 4.86
N VAL A 131 -5.20 -30.63 4.07
CA VAL A 131 -5.11 -31.47 2.88
C VAL A 131 -4.52 -32.86 3.21
N PRO A 132 -4.86 -33.91 2.43
CA PRO A 132 -4.27 -35.24 2.57
C PRO A 132 -2.74 -35.20 2.52
N SER A 133 -2.10 -36.00 3.37
CA SER A 133 -0.63 -36.03 3.50
C SER A 133 0.11 -36.28 2.19
N ALA A 134 -0.49 -37.02 1.26
CA ALA A 134 0.08 -37.27 -0.08
C ALA A 134 0.22 -35.98 -0.93
N LEU A 135 -0.64 -34.98 -0.70
CA LEU A 135 -0.63 -33.70 -1.43
C LEU A 135 0.08 -32.59 -0.65
N LEU A 136 0.35 -32.81 0.63
CA LEU A 136 0.87 -31.78 1.53
C LEU A 136 2.17 -31.15 1.04
N LYS A 137 3.12 -31.98 0.59
CA LYS A 137 4.43 -31.48 0.13
C LYS A 137 4.32 -30.51 -1.03
N GLN A 138 3.44 -30.78 -1.98
CA GLN A 138 3.21 -29.91 -3.15
C GLN A 138 2.41 -28.67 -2.78
N ALA A 139 1.44 -28.77 -1.88
CA ALA A 139 0.55 -27.69 -1.49
C ALA A 139 1.15 -26.74 -0.44
N MET A 140 2.19 -27.14 0.28
CA MET A 140 2.76 -26.40 1.42
C MET A 140 3.07 -24.94 1.14
N PRO A 141 3.73 -24.52 0.04
CA PRO A 141 4.04 -23.11 -0.19
C PRO A 141 2.75 -22.24 -0.28
N ALA A 142 1.76 -22.69 -1.05
CA ALA A 142 0.49 -21.99 -1.19
C ALA A 142 -0.31 -21.98 0.12
N LEU A 143 -0.35 -23.11 0.84
CA LEU A 143 -1.04 -23.21 2.12
C LEU A 143 -0.41 -22.31 3.19
N THR A 144 0.91 -22.22 3.24
CA THR A 144 1.62 -21.33 4.17
C THR A 144 1.20 -19.88 3.93
N ASN A 145 1.17 -19.43 2.69
CA ASN A 145 0.77 -18.09 2.30
C ASN A 145 -0.71 -17.80 2.65
N LEU A 146 -1.62 -18.72 2.34
CA LEU A 146 -3.05 -18.56 2.63
C LEU A 146 -3.34 -18.61 4.13
N ARG A 147 -2.62 -19.43 4.89
CA ARG A 147 -2.71 -19.45 6.37
C ARG A 147 -2.25 -18.14 6.97
N GLU A 148 -1.16 -17.58 6.48
CA GLU A 148 -0.65 -16.30 6.96
C GLU A 148 -1.59 -15.15 6.57
N GLU A 149 -2.13 -15.13 5.35
CA GLU A 149 -3.17 -14.19 4.95
C GLU A 149 -4.38 -14.27 5.88
N SER A 150 -4.88 -15.50 6.14
CA SER A 150 -5.99 -15.73 7.06
C SER A 150 -5.69 -15.21 8.48
N ARG A 151 -4.50 -15.52 9.00
CA ARG A 151 -4.05 -15.07 10.32
C ARG A 151 -4.06 -13.55 10.44
N LEU A 152 -3.48 -12.85 9.46
CA LEU A 152 -3.38 -11.39 9.44
C LEU A 152 -4.75 -10.73 9.29
N ARG A 153 -5.63 -11.26 8.41
CA ARG A 153 -7.01 -10.76 8.29
C ARG A 153 -7.79 -10.92 9.60
N MET A 154 -7.65 -12.06 10.26
CA MET A 154 -8.33 -12.30 11.55
C MET A 154 -7.75 -11.47 12.69
N ALA A 155 -6.42 -11.28 12.73
CA ALA A 155 -5.78 -10.42 13.72
C ALA A 155 -6.25 -8.96 13.58
N ALA A 156 -6.34 -8.43 12.36
CA ALA A 156 -6.79 -7.06 12.10
C ALA A 156 -8.22 -6.78 12.62
N LEU A 157 -9.06 -7.82 12.73
CA LEU A 157 -10.42 -7.70 13.27
C LEU A 157 -10.45 -7.59 14.79
N LYS A 158 -9.50 -8.27 15.47
CA LYS A 158 -9.37 -8.22 16.93
C LYS A 158 -8.65 -6.97 17.39
N ASP A 159 -7.63 -6.56 16.63
CA ASP A 159 -6.71 -5.47 16.96
C ASP A 159 -7.06 -4.18 16.19
N ARG A 160 -8.34 -3.87 16.07
CA ARG A 160 -8.77 -2.61 15.46
C ARG A 160 -8.23 -1.42 16.24
N PRO A 161 -7.78 -0.36 15.55
CA PRO A 161 -7.44 0.89 16.21
C PRO A 161 -8.63 1.38 17.05
N ARG A 162 -8.33 1.90 18.24
CA ARG A 162 -9.37 2.53 19.07
C ARG A 162 -10.01 3.68 18.31
N GLU A 163 -11.33 3.82 18.41
CA GLU A 163 -12.04 4.93 17.78
C GLU A 163 -11.47 6.29 18.20
N GLY A 164 -11.34 7.20 17.24
CA GLY A 164 -10.78 8.53 17.45
C GLY A 164 -9.25 8.57 17.48
N THR A 165 -8.54 7.43 17.38
CA THR A 165 -7.07 7.44 17.29
C THR A 165 -6.59 7.60 15.86
N ILE A 166 -5.39 8.17 15.74
CA ILE A 166 -4.68 8.41 14.48
C ILE A 166 -3.25 7.89 14.57
N PRO A 167 -2.58 7.59 13.44
CA PRO A 167 -1.13 7.40 13.43
C PRO A 167 -0.39 8.60 13.97
N GLU A 168 0.60 8.38 14.83
CA GLU A 168 1.40 9.46 15.47
C GLU A 168 2.08 10.38 14.46
N GLN A 169 2.29 9.90 13.22
CA GLN A 169 2.89 10.67 12.14
C GLN A 169 2.01 11.83 11.65
N PHE A 170 0.72 11.80 11.89
CA PHE A 170 -0.22 12.84 11.48
C PHE A 170 -0.29 13.96 12.53
N VAL A 171 0.70 14.86 12.55
CA VAL A 171 0.80 15.94 13.54
C VAL A 171 -0.24 17.02 13.31
N ALA A 172 -0.37 17.48 12.08
CA ALA A 172 -1.40 18.41 11.63
C ALA A 172 -1.66 18.24 10.14
N LEU A 173 -2.92 18.23 9.73
CA LEU A 173 -3.29 18.27 8.32
C LEU A 173 -4.19 19.48 8.06
N SER A 174 -3.86 20.24 7.01
CA SER A 174 -4.69 21.35 6.58
C SER A 174 -6.06 20.87 6.09
N ALA A 175 -7.07 21.75 6.11
CA ALA A 175 -8.39 21.43 5.58
C ALA A 175 -8.39 21.07 4.07
N GLU A 176 -7.38 21.53 3.33
CA GLU A 176 -7.19 21.19 1.92
C GLU A 176 -6.71 19.74 1.73
N THR A 177 -6.11 19.13 2.75
CA THR A 177 -5.72 17.72 2.75
C THR A 177 -6.88 16.90 3.27
N ARG A 178 -7.84 16.59 2.40
CA ARG A 178 -9.10 15.92 2.79
C ARG A 178 -8.92 14.46 3.17
N HIS A 179 -7.91 13.80 2.64
CA HIS A 179 -7.67 12.37 2.87
C HIS A 179 -6.20 12.11 3.19
N ALA A 180 -5.96 11.02 3.92
CA ALA A 180 -4.63 10.51 4.21
C ALA A 180 -4.66 8.98 4.22
N ILE A 181 -3.52 8.36 3.93
CA ILE A 181 -3.33 6.92 3.92
C ILE A 181 -2.22 6.57 4.90
N ALA A 182 -2.41 5.49 5.66
CA ALA A 182 -1.35 4.88 6.46
C ALA A 182 -1.29 3.37 6.19
N VAL A 183 -0.10 2.83 5.99
CA VAL A 183 0.16 1.40 5.77
C VAL A 183 0.93 0.85 6.95
N ASP A 184 0.38 -0.19 7.58
CA ASP A 184 1.01 -0.98 8.63
C ASP A 184 1.53 -2.29 8.04
N GLY A 185 2.85 -2.37 7.90
CA GLY A 185 3.46 -3.55 7.28
C GLY A 185 3.34 -4.81 8.12
N ALA A 186 3.44 -4.70 9.44
CA ALA A 186 3.31 -5.84 10.34
C ALA A 186 1.90 -6.45 10.34
N LYS A 187 0.89 -5.62 10.09
CA LYS A 187 -0.52 -6.05 10.03
C LYS A 187 -1.01 -6.33 8.62
N SER A 188 -0.21 -6.08 7.57
CA SER A 188 -0.63 -6.14 6.17
C SER A 188 -1.94 -5.35 5.95
N ARG A 189 -1.99 -4.12 6.47
CA ARG A 189 -3.18 -3.26 6.40
C ARG A 189 -2.86 -1.89 5.86
N LEU A 190 -3.76 -1.40 5.01
CA LEU A 190 -3.86 -0.02 4.59
C LEU A 190 -5.07 0.61 5.26
N TYR A 191 -4.88 1.75 5.89
CA TYR A 191 -5.92 2.54 6.56
C TYR A 191 -6.16 3.83 5.79
N LEU A 192 -7.43 4.13 5.50
CA LEU A 192 -7.87 5.32 4.78
C LEU A 192 -8.57 6.27 5.74
N PHE A 193 -8.10 7.50 5.78
CA PHE A 193 -8.62 8.56 6.64
C PHE A 193 -9.28 9.66 5.83
N GLU A 194 -10.32 10.23 6.41
CA GLU A 194 -10.91 11.50 6.00
C GLU A 194 -10.56 12.58 7.03
N ASN A 195 -10.14 13.75 6.55
CA ASN A 195 -9.84 14.92 7.35
C ASN A 195 -10.95 15.95 7.13
N GLY A 196 -11.85 16.08 8.10
CA GLY A 196 -13.01 16.97 8.05
C GLY A 196 -13.01 17.98 9.19
N PRO A 197 -14.09 18.78 9.33
CA PRO A 197 -14.23 19.78 10.39
C PRO A 197 -14.09 19.19 11.81
N GLY A 198 -14.45 17.93 12.01
CA GLY A 198 -14.29 17.19 13.27
C GLY A 198 -12.90 16.57 13.48
N GLY A 199 -11.93 16.87 12.61
CA GLY A 199 -10.60 16.27 12.62
C GLY A 199 -10.51 15.00 11.75
N MET A 200 -9.43 14.23 11.94
CA MET A 200 -9.18 13.01 11.20
C MET A 200 -10.04 11.86 11.70
N ARG A 201 -10.66 11.15 10.78
CA ARG A 201 -11.49 9.97 11.03
C ARG A 201 -11.06 8.81 10.15
N LEU A 202 -10.85 7.64 10.73
CA LEU A 202 -10.66 6.40 9.97
C LEU A 202 -11.98 6.03 9.28
N ILE A 203 -11.98 5.95 7.94
CA ILE A 203 -13.19 5.68 7.13
C ILE A 203 -13.20 4.29 6.52
N ALA A 204 -12.04 3.69 6.33
CA ALA A 204 -11.91 2.31 5.86
C ALA A 204 -10.52 1.74 6.19
N ASP A 205 -10.44 0.41 6.23
CA ASP A 205 -9.18 -0.32 6.30
C ASP A 205 -9.26 -1.55 5.40
N PHE A 206 -8.14 -1.88 4.75
CA PHE A 206 -8.06 -2.91 3.72
C PHE A 206 -6.84 -3.81 3.95
N TYR A 207 -7.00 -5.09 3.65
CA TYR A 207 -5.84 -5.98 3.55
C TYR A 207 -4.93 -5.54 2.40
N SER A 208 -3.62 -5.55 2.64
CA SER A 208 -2.62 -5.19 1.64
C SER A 208 -1.43 -6.15 1.66
N SER A 209 -0.89 -6.43 0.48
CA SER A 209 0.36 -7.14 0.30
C SER A 209 1.50 -6.14 0.08
N ILE A 210 2.69 -6.44 0.60
CA ILE A 210 3.89 -5.62 0.49
C ILE A 210 5.05 -6.39 -0.13
N GLY A 211 6.22 -5.79 -0.20
CA GLY A 211 7.43 -6.39 -0.78
C GLY A 211 7.74 -7.77 -0.25
N LYS A 212 8.06 -8.72 -1.12
CA LYS A 212 8.40 -10.12 -0.75
C LYS A 212 9.63 -10.24 0.16
N ALA A 213 10.53 -9.27 0.12
CA ALA A 213 11.63 -9.14 1.05
C ALA A 213 11.31 -8.25 2.27
N GLY A 214 10.03 -7.89 2.48
CA GLY A 214 9.56 -7.08 3.59
C GLY A 214 9.68 -5.57 3.33
N LEU A 215 10.07 -4.85 4.37
CA LEU A 215 10.15 -3.40 4.43
C LEU A 215 11.59 -2.88 4.32
N GLU A 216 11.78 -1.57 4.47
CA GLU A 216 13.08 -0.89 4.42
C GLU A 216 13.78 -0.99 3.06
N LYS A 217 13.06 -0.58 2.01
CA LYS A 217 13.65 -0.45 0.69
C LYS A 217 14.85 0.49 0.70
N ASN A 218 15.99 0.01 0.16
CA ASN A 218 17.23 0.78 0.09
C ASN A 218 17.76 0.90 -1.35
N VAL A 219 17.69 -0.19 -2.12
CA VAL A 219 18.23 -0.21 -3.49
C VAL A 219 17.20 -0.71 -4.49
N GLU A 220 17.41 -0.37 -5.76
CA GLU A 220 16.58 -0.89 -6.85
C GLU A 220 16.62 -2.42 -6.90
N GLY A 221 15.48 -3.06 -7.13
CA GLY A 221 15.38 -4.52 -7.26
C GLY A 221 15.40 -5.31 -5.94
N ASP A 222 15.50 -4.67 -4.77
CA ASP A 222 15.55 -5.35 -3.46
C ASP A 222 14.22 -6.00 -3.03
N SER A 223 13.16 -5.80 -3.81
CA SER A 223 11.81 -6.32 -3.53
C SER A 223 11.26 -5.93 -2.15
N ARG A 224 11.64 -4.76 -1.65
CA ARG A 224 11.20 -4.21 -0.37
C ARG A 224 10.29 -3.02 -0.57
N THR A 225 9.31 -2.87 0.33
CA THR A 225 8.47 -1.68 0.41
C THR A 225 9.18 -0.62 1.27
N PRO A 226 9.24 0.65 0.82
CA PRO A 226 9.91 1.69 1.58
C PRO A 226 9.14 2.07 2.85
N LEU A 227 9.87 2.57 3.85
CA LEU A 227 9.33 3.19 5.06
C LEU A 227 9.48 4.71 4.97
N GLY A 228 8.45 5.45 5.36
CA GLY A 228 8.51 6.91 5.36
C GLY A 228 7.18 7.60 5.12
N VAL A 229 7.27 8.90 4.89
CA VAL A 229 6.17 9.79 4.51
C VAL A 229 6.26 10.07 3.02
N TYR A 230 5.26 9.64 2.29
CA TYR A 230 5.14 9.81 0.85
C TYR A 230 3.88 10.58 0.50
N PHE A 231 3.71 10.86 -0.79
CA PHE A 231 2.53 11.54 -1.32
C PHE A 231 2.15 10.90 -2.65
N ILE A 232 0.84 10.80 -2.89
CA ILE A 232 0.32 10.35 -4.19
C ILE A 232 0.69 11.40 -5.25
N THR A 233 1.29 10.96 -6.35
CA THR A 233 1.73 11.83 -7.43
C THR A 233 0.80 11.82 -8.65
N GLY A 234 -0.08 10.83 -8.74
CA GLY A 234 -1.00 10.70 -9.86
C GLY A 234 -1.98 9.56 -9.70
N THR A 235 -2.78 9.33 -10.73
CA THR A 235 -3.74 8.22 -10.81
C THR A 235 -3.67 7.61 -12.20
N PHE A 236 -3.43 6.32 -12.28
CA PHE A 236 -3.47 5.55 -13.52
C PHE A 236 -4.70 4.64 -13.54
N SER A 237 -5.46 4.70 -14.62
CA SER A 237 -6.58 3.79 -14.82
C SER A 237 -6.13 2.46 -15.41
N SER A 238 -6.93 1.40 -15.23
CA SER A 238 -6.72 0.10 -15.86
C SER A 238 -6.60 0.15 -17.38
N LYS A 239 -7.21 1.16 -18.02
CA LYS A 239 -7.15 1.34 -19.49
C LYS A 239 -5.74 1.67 -19.99
N THR A 240 -4.87 2.21 -19.14
CA THR A 240 -3.50 2.62 -19.50
C THR A 240 -2.44 1.67 -18.99
N LEU A 241 -2.82 0.70 -18.15
CA LEU A 241 -1.93 -0.26 -17.50
C LEU A 241 -2.23 -1.69 -17.98
N GLY A 242 -1.23 -2.55 -17.91
CA GLY A 242 -1.43 -3.99 -18.13
C GLY A 242 -2.19 -4.65 -16.96
N ASP A 243 -2.70 -5.87 -17.17
CA ASP A 243 -3.49 -6.64 -16.20
C ASP A 243 -2.78 -6.83 -14.85
N PHE A 244 -1.46 -6.82 -14.83
CA PHE A 244 -0.65 -6.93 -13.61
C PHE A 244 -1.03 -5.91 -12.52
N TYR A 245 -1.48 -4.72 -12.91
CA TYR A 245 -1.87 -3.64 -12.01
C TYR A 245 -3.38 -3.61 -11.68
N GLY A 246 -4.14 -4.52 -12.26
CA GLY A 246 -5.56 -4.67 -12.02
C GLY A 246 -6.39 -3.44 -12.34
N ALA A 247 -7.20 -2.98 -11.39
CA ALA A 247 -8.13 -1.86 -11.57
C ALA A 247 -7.43 -0.50 -11.79
N GLY A 248 -6.14 -0.36 -11.48
CA GLY A 248 -5.39 0.87 -11.65
C GLY A 248 -4.22 1.00 -10.68
N ALA A 249 -3.67 2.21 -10.59
CA ALA A 249 -2.57 2.49 -9.67
C ALA A 249 -2.53 3.95 -9.21
N LEU A 250 -1.97 4.14 -8.01
CA LEU A 250 -1.66 5.41 -7.37
C LEU A 250 -0.15 5.44 -7.10
N PRO A 251 0.66 6.06 -7.97
CA PRO A 251 2.09 6.23 -7.72
C PRO A 251 2.35 7.09 -6.50
N ILE A 252 3.43 6.78 -5.76
CA ILE A 252 3.93 7.63 -4.68
C ILE A 252 5.30 8.19 -5.05
N ASN A 253 5.69 9.31 -4.42
CA ASN A 253 6.94 10.01 -4.69
C ASN A 253 8.20 9.32 -4.07
N TYR A 254 8.30 7.99 -4.19
CA TYR A 254 9.52 7.27 -3.83
C TYR A 254 10.55 7.33 -4.97
N PRO A 255 11.85 7.58 -4.69
CA PRO A 255 12.42 8.03 -3.44
C PRO A 255 12.09 9.50 -3.15
N ASN A 256 11.62 9.78 -1.91
CA ASN A 256 11.38 11.15 -1.47
C ASN A 256 12.72 11.86 -1.14
N MET A 257 12.67 13.09 -0.62
CA MET A 257 13.89 13.87 -0.36
C MET A 257 14.73 13.29 0.78
N LEU A 258 14.10 12.67 1.77
CA LEU A 258 14.82 11.96 2.83
C LEU A 258 15.50 10.68 2.31
N ASP A 259 14.79 9.92 1.47
CA ASP A 259 15.34 8.72 0.83
C ASP A 259 16.55 9.06 -0.04
N ARG A 260 16.46 10.14 -0.84
CA ARG A 260 17.57 10.64 -1.68
C ARG A 260 18.76 11.09 -0.84
N LYS A 261 18.52 11.82 0.24
CA LYS A 261 19.56 12.22 1.21
C LYS A 261 20.29 11.00 1.80
N ARG A 262 19.57 9.89 1.98
CA ARG A 262 20.10 8.61 2.47
C ARG A 262 20.70 7.71 1.39
N GLY A 263 20.77 8.19 0.14
CA GLY A 263 21.31 7.42 -0.98
C GLY A 263 20.44 6.25 -1.44
N LYS A 264 19.16 6.22 -1.06
CA LYS A 264 18.23 5.18 -1.51
C LYS A 264 17.93 5.31 -3.00
N THR A 265 17.81 4.18 -3.69
CA THR A 265 17.65 4.13 -5.15
C THR A 265 16.40 3.34 -5.56
N GLY A 266 16.14 3.32 -6.88
CA GLY A 266 14.97 2.71 -7.49
C GLY A 266 13.81 3.70 -7.64
N THR A 267 12.75 3.25 -8.29
CA THR A 267 11.54 4.04 -8.58
C THR A 267 10.33 3.11 -8.65
N GLY A 268 9.15 3.65 -8.95
CA GLY A 268 8.00 2.83 -9.32
C GLY A 268 7.32 2.12 -8.15
N ILE A 269 7.33 2.70 -6.95
CA ILE A 269 6.53 2.21 -5.83
C ILE A 269 5.12 2.80 -5.93
N TRP A 270 4.13 1.92 -6.06
CA TRP A 270 2.74 2.27 -6.28
C TRP A 270 1.81 1.55 -5.31
N LEU A 271 0.65 2.13 -5.07
CA LEU A 271 -0.50 1.40 -4.55
C LEU A 271 -1.29 0.93 -5.77
N HIS A 272 -1.52 -0.39 -5.95
CA HIS A 272 -2.21 -0.90 -7.13
C HIS A 272 -3.05 -2.15 -6.83
N GLY A 273 -3.84 -2.57 -7.81
CA GLY A 273 -4.70 -3.76 -7.72
C GLY A 273 -3.97 -5.06 -8.03
N THR A 274 -4.76 -6.13 -8.06
CA THR A 274 -4.32 -7.48 -8.46
C THR A 274 -4.71 -7.76 -9.90
N PRO A 275 -4.01 -8.66 -10.62
CA PRO A 275 -4.50 -9.18 -11.88
C PRO A 275 -5.95 -9.64 -11.77
N MET A 276 -6.74 -9.53 -12.85
CA MET A 276 -8.18 -9.86 -12.83
C MET A 276 -8.46 -11.30 -12.42
N ALA A 277 -7.51 -12.21 -12.67
CA ALA A 277 -7.60 -13.62 -12.26
C ALA A 277 -7.24 -13.86 -10.78
N SER A 278 -6.99 -12.82 -9.99
CA SER A 278 -6.62 -12.90 -8.57
C SER A 278 -7.43 -11.91 -7.75
N TYR A 279 -7.90 -12.30 -6.58
CA TYR A 279 -8.59 -11.39 -5.66
C TYR A 279 -7.60 -10.69 -4.71
N SER A 280 -6.66 -11.43 -4.16
CA SER A 280 -5.62 -10.93 -3.25
C SER A 280 -4.28 -11.61 -3.52
N ARG A 281 -3.21 -11.07 -2.94
CA ARG A 281 -1.89 -11.67 -2.93
C ARG A 281 -1.50 -12.07 -1.51
N PRO A 282 -0.58 -13.02 -1.33
CA PRO A 282 0.04 -13.27 -0.03
C PRO A 282 0.57 -11.98 0.63
N PRO A 283 0.73 -11.95 1.96
CA PRO A 283 1.18 -10.74 2.66
C PRO A 283 2.50 -10.16 2.15
N LEU A 284 3.45 -11.04 1.80
CA LEU A 284 4.79 -10.71 1.30
C LEU A 284 4.97 -11.27 -0.12
N ASP A 285 4.43 -10.58 -1.13
CA ASP A 285 4.40 -11.11 -2.50
C ASP A 285 4.58 -10.05 -3.60
N THR A 286 5.08 -8.86 -3.27
CA THR A 286 5.30 -7.81 -4.27
C THR A 286 6.78 -7.50 -4.48
N ASN A 287 7.11 -6.78 -5.54
CA ASN A 287 8.47 -6.26 -5.77
C ASN A 287 8.70 -4.89 -5.09
N GLY A 288 7.87 -4.55 -4.10
CA GLY A 288 7.97 -3.32 -3.29
C GLY A 288 6.71 -2.46 -3.30
N CYS A 289 5.77 -2.66 -4.22
CA CYS A 289 4.48 -1.98 -4.23
C CYS A 289 3.58 -2.41 -3.07
N VAL A 290 2.58 -1.60 -2.77
CA VAL A 290 1.48 -1.94 -1.86
C VAL A 290 0.30 -2.38 -2.71
N VAL A 291 -0.11 -3.65 -2.59
CA VAL A 291 -1.14 -4.25 -3.45
C VAL A 291 -2.41 -4.53 -2.65
N LEU A 292 -3.54 -4.10 -3.19
CA LEU A 292 -4.87 -4.32 -2.64
C LEU A 292 -5.70 -5.19 -3.60
N SER A 293 -6.82 -5.70 -3.13
CA SER A 293 -7.83 -6.24 -4.04
C SER A 293 -8.35 -5.14 -4.98
N ASN A 294 -8.79 -5.50 -6.17
CA ASN A 294 -9.31 -4.52 -7.13
C ASN A 294 -10.48 -3.69 -6.57
N PRO A 295 -11.49 -4.28 -5.88
CA PRO A 295 -12.55 -3.50 -5.27
C PRO A 295 -12.05 -2.52 -4.21
N ASP A 296 -11.09 -2.94 -3.36
CA ASP A 296 -10.54 -2.10 -2.31
C ASP A 296 -9.71 -0.94 -2.89
N LEU A 297 -8.88 -1.22 -3.90
CA LEU A 297 -8.15 -0.18 -4.61
C LEU A 297 -9.10 0.84 -5.26
N MET A 298 -10.16 0.39 -5.92
CA MET A 298 -11.14 1.28 -6.53
C MET A 298 -11.78 2.20 -5.49
N ARG A 299 -12.08 1.68 -4.29
CA ARG A 299 -12.59 2.50 -3.18
C ARG A 299 -11.57 3.57 -2.78
N VAL A 300 -10.29 3.21 -2.65
CA VAL A 300 -9.22 4.19 -2.37
C VAL A 300 -9.14 5.22 -3.49
N MET A 301 -9.06 4.81 -4.76
CA MET A 301 -8.94 5.70 -5.91
C MET A 301 -10.13 6.66 -6.08
N GLN A 302 -11.34 6.23 -5.72
CA GLN A 302 -12.54 7.07 -5.76
C GLN A 302 -12.61 8.07 -4.61
N THR A 303 -11.93 7.79 -3.51
CA THR A 303 -11.95 8.59 -2.30
C THR A 303 -10.84 9.64 -2.30
N VAL A 304 -9.60 9.25 -2.65
CA VAL A 304 -8.45 10.14 -2.58
C VAL A 304 -8.35 11.04 -3.79
N GLU A 305 -7.90 12.25 -3.57
CA GLU A 305 -7.61 13.19 -4.64
C GLU A 305 -6.29 12.85 -5.32
N ALA A 306 -6.31 12.79 -6.64
CA ALA A 306 -5.08 12.64 -7.41
C ALA A 306 -4.21 13.90 -7.26
N GLY A 307 -2.99 13.73 -6.81
CA GLY A 307 -2.03 14.83 -6.69
C GLY A 307 -1.07 14.68 -5.51
N SER A 308 -0.14 15.61 -5.43
CA SER A 308 0.94 15.60 -4.42
C SER A 308 0.51 16.05 -3.01
N THR A 309 -0.79 16.16 -2.74
CA THR A 309 -1.32 16.60 -1.44
C THR A 309 -1.75 15.46 -0.52
N THR A 310 -2.23 14.33 -1.06
CA THR A 310 -2.64 13.17 -0.25
C THR A 310 -1.42 12.45 0.31
N PRO A 311 -1.18 12.50 1.64
CA PRO A 311 -0.05 11.82 2.26
C PRO A 311 -0.30 10.31 2.36
N VAL A 312 0.80 9.56 2.24
CA VAL A 312 0.89 8.10 2.43
C VAL A 312 2.02 7.81 3.41
N VAL A 313 1.67 7.47 4.62
CA VAL A 313 2.64 6.99 5.62
C VAL A 313 2.77 5.48 5.46
N ILE A 314 4.00 4.98 5.34
CA ILE A 314 4.30 3.54 5.34
C ILE A 314 5.22 3.25 6.51
N ALA A 315 4.72 2.52 7.50
CA ALA A 315 5.44 2.16 8.72
C ALA A 315 5.56 0.64 8.88
N SER A 316 6.60 0.20 9.57
CA SER A 316 6.71 -1.21 9.95
C SER A 316 5.56 -1.62 10.86
N GLN A 317 5.23 -0.75 11.81
CA GLN A 317 4.08 -0.85 12.70
C GLN A 317 3.60 0.57 13.03
N LEU A 318 2.31 0.84 12.89
CA LEU A 318 1.72 2.12 13.23
C LEU A 318 1.52 2.23 14.74
N GLN A 319 1.92 3.37 15.30
CA GLN A 319 1.57 3.76 16.66
C GLN A 319 0.31 4.61 16.63
N TRP A 320 -0.71 4.15 17.33
CA TRP A 320 -2.03 4.78 17.38
C TRP A 320 -2.16 5.64 18.61
N VAL A 321 -2.42 6.92 18.42
CA VAL A 321 -2.48 7.91 19.50
C VAL A 321 -3.76 8.76 19.38
N MET A 322 -4.17 9.36 20.49
CA MET A 322 -5.22 10.39 20.44
C MET A 322 -4.68 11.65 19.75
N PRO A 323 -5.48 12.37 18.93
CA PRO A 323 -5.03 13.56 18.22
C PRO A 323 -4.38 14.62 19.12
N ASP A 324 -4.84 14.74 20.35
CA ASP A 324 -4.27 15.69 21.31
C ASP A 324 -2.83 15.36 21.73
N SER A 325 -2.43 14.09 21.62
CA SER A 325 -1.07 13.66 22.00
C SER A 325 0.01 14.13 21.03
N VAL A 326 -0.32 14.44 19.77
CA VAL A 326 0.63 14.94 18.77
C VAL A 326 0.70 16.47 18.72
N LYS A 327 -0.29 17.17 19.30
CA LYS A 327 -0.34 18.66 19.32
C LYS A 327 0.88 19.31 19.96
N PRO A 328 1.45 18.78 21.08
CA PRO A 328 2.66 19.36 21.66
C PRO A 328 3.86 19.37 20.71
N ALA A 329 4.05 18.29 19.95
CA ALA A 329 5.13 18.20 18.95
C ALA A 329 4.94 19.25 17.83
N GLY A 330 3.70 19.41 17.34
CA GLY A 330 3.35 20.45 16.37
C GLY A 330 3.65 21.85 16.90
N LYS A 331 3.18 22.18 18.11
CA LYS A 331 3.43 23.48 18.74
C LYS A 331 4.93 23.75 18.97
N ALA A 332 5.70 22.75 19.39
CA ALA A 332 7.14 22.89 19.54
C ALA A 332 7.83 23.17 18.20
N PHE A 333 7.37 22.52 17.12
CA PHE A 333 7.89 22.75 15.79
C PHE A 333 7.46 24.11 15.20
N ASP A 334 6.25 24.59 15.51
CA ASP A 334 5.74 25.89 15.05
C ASP A 334 6.69 27.05 15.41
N ALA A 335 7.43 26.98 16.52
CA ALA A 335 8.41 27.98 16.89
C ALA A 335 9.51 28.12 15.84
N PHE A 336 10.02 27.01 15.31
CA PHE A 336 11.06 26.99 14.28
C PHE A 336 10.50 27.50 12.93
N LEU A 337 9.31 27.02 12.54
CA LEU A 337 8.66 27.48 11.32
C LEU A 337 8.35 28.98 11.36
N ASN A 338 7.91 29.52 12.50
CA ASN A 338 7.67 30.93 12.70
C ASN A 338 8.96 31.78 12.70
N THR A 339 10.08 31.22 13.20
CA THR A 339 11.39 31.88 13.12
C THR A 339 11.81 32.04 11.66
N TRP A 340 11.72 30.97 10.85
CA TRP A 340 11.99 31.01 9.43
C TRP A 340 11.07 32.02 8.70
N LYS A 341 9.74 31.94 8.96
CA LYS A 341 8.74 32.85 8.39
C LYS A 341 9.06 34.31 8.70
N SER A 342 9.41 34.63 9.96
CA SER A 342 9.71 35.99 10.40
C SER A 342 10.99 36.52 9.76
N ALA A 343 12.01 35.70 9.63
CA ALA A 343 13.25 36.04 8.92
C ALA A 343 12.97 36.36 7.42
N LYS A 344 12.12 35.55 6.78
CA LYS A 344 11.69 35.77 5.38
C LYS A 344 10.88 37.04 5.22
N ALA A 345 9.92 37.28 6.15
CA ALA A 345 9.07 38.48 6.13
C ALA A 345 9.87 39.78 6.35
N SER A 346 10.89 39.74 7.22
CA SER A 346 11.78 40.89 7.47
C SER A 346 12.83 41.14 6.40
N GLY A 347 12.97 40.22 5.44
CA GLY A 347 13.99 40.33 4.41
C GLY A 347 15.40 39.94 4.85
N ASN A 348 15.55 39.35 6.04
CA ASN A 348 16.84 38.97 6.59
C ASN A 348 17.26 37.58 6.11
N VAL A 349 17.95 37.56 4.96
CA VAL A 349 18.41 36.32 4.31
C VAL A 349 19.41 35.57 5.20
N GLU A 350 20.30 36.25 5.93
CA GLU A 350 21.27 35.60 6.83
C GLU A 350 20.53 34.83 7.91
N ARG A 351 19.54 35.45 8.55
CA ARG A 351 18.73 34.80 9.58
C ARG A 351 17.86 33.67 9.02
N MET A 352 17.45 33.75 7.73
CA MET A 352 16.80 32.62 7.08
C MET A 352 17.76 31.45 6.93
N LEU A 353 18.99 31.71 6.50
CA LEU A 353 20.02 30.68 6.29
C LEU A 353 20.35 29.90 7.57
N ASP A 354 20.21 30.52 8.75
CA ASP A 354 20.35 29.83 10.05
C ASP A 354 19.34 28.67 10.21
N SER A 355 18.22 28.70 9.50
CA SER A 355 17.22 27.62 9.53
C SER A 355 17.57 26.46 8.60
N TYR A 356 18.59 26.59 7.74
CA TYR A 356 18.95 25.57 6.77
C TYR A 356 20.13 24.71 7.26
N ALA A 357 20.10 23.43 6.90
CA ALA A 357 21.21 22.52 7.18
C ALA A 357 22.40 22.82 6.25
N SER A 358 23.61 22.59 6.74
CA SER A 358 24.83 22.77 5.93
C SER A 358 24.89 21.86 4.70
N ASP A 359 24.24 20.70 4.77
CA ASP A 359 24.08 19.73 3.69
C ASP A 359 22.77 19.89 2.91
N PHE A 360 22.14 21.07 2.96
CA PHE A 360 20.93 21.39 2.20
C PHE A 360 21.11 21.12 0.71
N ASN A 361 20.13 20.49 0.12
CA ASN A 361 20.09 20.28 -1.32
C ASN A 361 18.64 20.32 -1.85
N SER A 362 18.38 21.23 -2.79
CA SER A 362 17.12 21.32 -3.51
C SER A 362 17.33 21.03 -4.99
N TYR A 363 17.04 19.83 -5.43
CA TYR A 363 17.20 19.39 -6.82
C TYR A 363 18.59 19.68 -7.40
N GLY A 364 19.64 19.41 -6.63
CA GLY A 364 21.04 19.63 -7.01
C GLY A 364 21.58 21.02 -6.67
N ARG A 365 20.75 21.95 -6.19
CA ARG A 365 21.18 23.25 -5.72
C ARG A 365 21.63 23.16 -4.26
N THR A 366 22.86 23.53 -3.99
CA THR A 366 23.42 23.60 -2.63
C THR A 366 22.87 24.82 -1.88
N LEU A 367 23.14 24.93 -0.58
CA LEU A 367 22.76 26.10 0.21
C LEU A 367 23.31 27.41 -0.37
N LYS A 368 24.52 27.37 -0.92
CA LYS A 368 25.13 28.53 -1.58
C LYS A 368 24.31 29.00 -2.79
N ASP A 369 23.88 28.06 -3.62
CA ASP A 369 23.06 28.36 -4.79
C ASP A 369 21.63 28.78 -4.38
N TRP A 370 21.13 28.25 -3.27
CA TRP A 370 19.81 28.53 -2.74
C TRP A 370 19.69 29.95 -2.19
N ARG A 371 20.77 30.55 -1.69
CA ARG A 371 20.82 31.94 -1.26
C ARG A 371 20.19 32.89 -2.29
N VAL A 372 20.56 32.75 -3.56
CA VAL A 372 20.01 33.59 -4.66
C VAL A 372 18.50 33.42 -4.80
N VAL A 373 18.00 32.20 -4.59
CA VAL A 373 16.55 31.92 -4.60
C VAL A 373 15.84 32.60 -3.42
N LEU A 374 16.46 32.59 -2.25
CA LEU A 374 15.93 33.25 -1.05
C LEU A 374 15.91 34.78 -1.22
N GLU A 375 16.99 35.38 -1.72
CA GLU A 375 17.10 36.80 -2.02
C GLU A 375 16.00 37.25 -3.01
N GLY A 376 15.79 36.48 -4.08
CA GLY A 376 14.70 36.72 -5.05
C GLY A 376 13.31 36.59 -4.43
N GLY A 377 13.14 35.61 -3.51
CA GLY A 377 11.88 35.40 -2.76
C GLY A 377 11.55 36.56 -1.84
N VAL A 378 12.55 37.02 -1.08
CA VAL A 378 12.44 38.19 -0.19
C VAL A 378 12.12 39.47 -0.97
N GLY A 379 12.75 39.66 -2.14
CA GLY A 379 12.50 40.82 -2.99
C GLY A 379 11.01 40.96 -3.39
N LYS A 380 10.32 39.81 -3.58
CA LYS A 380 8.89 39.80 -3.91
C LYS A 380 7.99 40.16 -2.71
N LEU A 381 8.50 40.08 -1.48
CA LEU A 381 7.79 40.39 -0.26
C LEU A 381 7.96 41.82 0.22
N LYS A 382 8.81 42.62 -0.42
CA LYS A 382 9.13 44.01 0.02
C LYS A 382 7.85 44.82 0.27
N GLY A 383 7.63 45.24 1.50
CA GLY A 383 6.44 45.99 1.92
C GLY A 383 5.14 45.15 2.04
N ARG A 384 5.24 43.83 2.05
CA ARG A 384 4.11 42.92 2.18
C ARG A 384 4.19 42.07 3.46
N THR A 385 3.04 41.75 4.02
CA THR A 385 2.95 40.76 5.12
C THR A 385 3.00 39.33 4.54
N LEU A 386 3.78 38.46 5.18
CA LEU A 386 3.85 37.04 4.82
C LEU A 386 3.01 36.21 5.82
N GLU A 387 2.06 35.45 5.30
CA GLU A 387 1.33 34.42 6.03
C GLU A 387 1.54 33.06 5.40
N LEU A 388 1.57 32.02 6.23
CA LEU A 388 1.53 30.64 5.77
C LEU A 388 0.11 30.10 5.98
N LYS A 389 -0.51 29.62 4.92
CA LYS A 389 -1.83 28.97 4.96
C LYS A 389 -1.73 27.49 4.58
N ASN A 390 -2.79 26.75 4.86
CA ASN A 390 -2.90 25.35 4.52
C ASN A 390 -1.71 24.51 5.03
N VAL A 391 -1.23 24.82 6.24
CA VAL A 391 -0.08 24.15 6.83
C VAL A 391 -0.42 22.72 7.20
N SER A 392 0.32 21.75 6.66
CA SER A 392 0.29 20.35 7.06
C SER A 392 1.66 19.92 7.58
N MET A 393 1.69 19.14 8.65
CA MET A 393 2.88 18.65 9.31
C MET A 393 2.80 17.13 9.49
N LEU A 394 3.78 16.43 8.97
CA LEU A 394 3.91 14.97 9.09
C LEU A 394 5.25 14.65 9.74
N HIS A 395 5.20 13.95 10.86
CA HIS A 395 6.40 13.62 11.63
C HIS A 395 6.85 12.20 11.32
N TRP A 396 8.12 12.02 11.05
CA TRP A 396 8.74 10.72 10.83
C TRP A 396 9.94 10.54 11.75
N VAL A 397 9.84 9.53 12.60
CA VAL A 397 10.91 9.17 13.55
C VAL A 397 11.43 7.80 13.19
N ASP A 398 12.69 7.73 12.81
CA ASP A 398 13.44 6.48 12.66
C ASP A 398 14.89 6.72 13.13
N SER A 399 15.87 6.65 12.25
CA SER A 399 17.28 6.99 12.57
C SER A 399 17.53 8.49 12.80
N ALA A 400 16.59 9.37 12.41
CA ALA A 400 16.60 10.80 12.65
C ALA A 400 15.18 11.38 12.64
N ASP A 401 14.89 12.29 13.56
CA ASP A 401 13.64 13.05 13.57
C ASP A 401 13.52 13.87 12.27
N THR A 402 12.43 13.69 11.55
CA THR A 402 12.14 14.44 10.32
C THR A 402 10.73 15.00 10.39
N MET A 403 10.57 16.29 10.12
CA MET A 403 9.27 16.93 9.92
C MET A 403 9.10 17.28 8.44
N VAL A 404 8.04 16.81 7.82
CA VAL A 404 7.66 17.18 6.47
C VAL A 404 6.53 18.19 6.53
N VAL A 405 6.81 19.42 6.13
CA VAL A 405 5.87 20.53 6.19
C VAL A 405 5.45 20.93 4.79
N THR A 406 4.17 21.13 4.60
CA THR A 406 3.60 21.63 3.34
C THR A 406 2.74 22.84 3.67
N PHE A 407 2.89 23.93 2.91
CA PHE A 407 2.14 25.16 3.11
C PHE A 407 2.03 26.01 1.83
N ASP A 408 1.05 26.90 1.82
CA ASP A 408 0.92 27.96 0.81
C ASP A 408 1.44 29.27 1.40
N GLU A 409 2.25 30.01 0.61
CA GLU A 409 2.70 31.34 0.96
C GLU A 409 1.73 32.41 0.44
N MET A 410 1.29 33.29 1.32
CA MET A 410 0.40 34.40 1.02
C MET A 410 1.09 35.73 1.31
N ALA A 411 1.04 36.67 0.40
CA ALA A 411 1.53 38.03 0.60
C ALA A 411 0.37 39.03 0.48
N ASN A 412 0.05 39.78 1.56
CA ASN A 412 -1.11 40.67 1.62
C ASN A 412 -2.42 39.95 1.22
N ASN A 413 -2.66 38.78 1.78
CA ASN A 413 -3.82 37.90 1.49
C ASN A 413 -3.92 37.40 0.03
N ALA A 414 -2.90 37.60 -0.81
CA ALA A 414 -2.83 37.06 -2.16
C ALA A 414 -1.84 35.88 -2.23
N PRO A 415 -2.18 34.77 -2.93
CA PRO A 415 -1.25 33.66 -3.09
C PRO A 415 0.02 34.10 -3.82
N LEU A 416 1.19 33.67 -3.35
CA LEU A 416 2.45 33.83 -4.07
C LEU A 416 2.63 32.80 -5.20
N GLY A 417 1.64 31.94 -5.39
CA GLY A 417 1.48 31.10 -6.58
C GLY A 417 2.01 29.66 -6.46
N THR A 418 2.71 29.32 -5.38
CA THR A 418 3.25 27.97 -5.21
C THR A 418 2.98 27.41 -3.81
N THR A 419 2.56 26.15 -3.77
CA THR A 419 2.60 25.36 -2.53
C THR A 419 4.04 24.90 -2.33
N THR A 420 4.58 25.13 -1.15
CA THR A 420 5.97 24.79 -0.79
C THR A 420 5.98 23.57 0.13
N ARG A 421 6.92 22.66 -0.09
CA ARG A 421 7.21 21.56 0.85
C ARG A 421 8.63 21.69 1.35
N GLN A 422 8.77 21.62 2.67
CA GLN A 422 10.03 21.59 3.36
C GLN A 422 10.22 20.26 4.08
N TYR A 423 11.46 19.75 4.08
CA TYR A 423 11.88 18.64 4.88
C TYR A 423 12.90 19.16 5.91
N TRP A 424 12.55 19.02 7.18
CA TRP A 424 13.35 19.42 8.30
C TRP A 424 13.90 18.20 9.01
N SER A 425 15.15 18.22 9.45
CA SER A 425 15.76 17.21 10.31
C SER A 425 16.23 17.84 11.61
N ARG A 426 16.12 17.10 12.70
CA ARG A 426 16.62 17.54 14.00
C ARG A 426 18.13 17.32 14.09
N GLN A 427 18.89 18.36 14.32
CA GLN A 427 20.35 18.36 14.40
C GLN A 427 20.78 19.12 15.66
N GLY A 428 21.47 18.46 16.61
CA GLY A 428 21.92 19.08 17.85
C GLY A 428 20.80 19.71 18.70
N GLY A 429 19.56 19.18 18.59
CA GLY A 429 18.41 19.74 19.29
C GLY A 429 17.61 20.77 18.51
N GLU A 430 18.13 21.30 17.40
CA GLU A 430 17.48 22.26 16.54
C GLU A 430 16.93 21.61 15.27
N TRP A 431 15.85 22.19 14.72
CA TRP A 431 15.31 21.79 13.43
C TRP A 431 15.98 22.59 12.31
N LYS A 432 16.51 21.88 11.29
CA LYS A 432 17.15 22.48 10.11
C LYS A 432 16.53 21.95 8.83
N ILE A 433 16.28 22.85 7.88
CA ILE A 433 15.75 22.52 6.55
C ILE A 433 16.85 21.88 5.72
N PHE A 434 16.70 20.64 5.31
CA PHE A 434 17.64 20.00 4.39
C PHE A 434 17.12 19.95 2.94
N PHE A 435 15.84 20.21 2.75
CA PHE A 435 15.21 20.37 1.42
C PHE A 435 14.05 21.35 1.50
N GLU A 436 13.91 22.17 0.48
CA GLU A 436 12.75 23.03 0.22
C GLU A 436 12.48 23.05 -1.28
N GLY A 437 11.23 22.95 -1.68
CA GLY A 437 10.87 23.04 -3.10
C GLY A 437 9.38 23.20 -3.32
N PRO A 438 8.99 23.71 -4.51
CA PRO A 438 7.59 23.83 -4.88
C PRO A 438 6.98 22.44 -5.13
N ILE A 439 5.69 22.32 -4.85
CA ILE A 439 4.88 21.18 -5.25
C ILE A 439 4.08 21.58 -6.48
N SER A 440 4.17 20.78 -7.54
CA SER A 440 3.32 20.96 -8.72
C SER A 440 1.87 20.64 -8.38
N ARG A 441 0.92 21.48 -8.77
CA ARG A 441 -0.50 21.17 -8.69
C ARG A 441 -0.86 20.08 -9.72
N PRO A 442 -1.98 19.34 -9.53
CA PRO A 442 -2.35 18.20 -10.39
C PRO A 442 -2.34 18.45 -11.90
N ALA A 443 -2.63 19.69 -12.34
CA ALA A 443 -2.59 20.05 -13.75
C ALA A 443 -1.18 19.97 -14.37
N ASP A 444 -0.14 20.16 -13.57
CA ASP A 444 1.27 20.11 -14.01
C ASP A 444 1.85 18.70 -13.92
N SER A 445 1.34 17.86 -13.01
CA SER A 445 1.80 16.47 -12.83
C SER A 445 1.50 15.61 -14.06
N GLN A 446 0.37 15.81 -14.75
CA GLN A 446 0.03 15.06 -15.96
C GLN A 446 1.05 15.27 -17.11
N ARG A 447 1.69 16.44 -17.20
CA ARG A 447 2.77 16.70 -18.17
C ARG A 447 4.08 16.01 -17.82
N PHE A 448 4.38 15.86 -16.52
CA PHE A 448 5.58 15.17 -16.05
C PHE A 448 5.46 13.64 -16.25
N GLU A 449 4.28 13.07 -16.02
CA GLU A 449 4.00 11.65 -16.18
C GLU A 449 4.10 11.20 -17.64
N GLN A 450 3.60 12.00 -18.59
CA GLN A 450 3.75 11.70 -20.02
C GLN A 450 5.21 11.70 -20.47
N ARG A 451 6.11 12.44 -19.82
CA ARG A 451 7.54 12.41 -20.08
C ARG A 451 8.25 11.22 -19.45
N ALA A 452 7.86 10.83 -18.24
CA ALA A 452 8.42 9.65 -17.55
C ALA A 452 8.09 8.34 -18.28
N PHE A 453 6.86 8.22 -18.80
CA PHE A 453 6.44 7.05 -19.59
C PHE A 453 7.10 6.96 -20.98
N LYS A 454 7.55 8.07 -21.52
CA LYS A 454 8.30 8.11 -22.80
C LYS A 454 9.79 7.85 -22.61
N SER A 455 10.28 7.69 -21.40
CA SER A 455 11.66 7.30 -21.13
C SER A 455 11.86 5.81 -21.42
N PRO A 456 12.85 5.41 -22.22
CA PRO A 456 13.11 3.99 -22.55
C PRO A 456 13.35 3.09 -21.33
N MET A 457 13.68 3.66 -20.16
CA MET A 457 13.89 2.94 -18.92
C MET A 457 12.58 2.38 -18.31
N ALA A 458 11.46 3.11 -18.41
CA ALA A 458 10.18 2.65 -17.86
C ALA A 458 9.63 1.42 -18.62
N VAL A 459 9.89 1.35 -19.94
CA VAL A 459 9.47 0.24 -20.79
C VAL A 459 10.32 -1.02 -20.53
N ARG A 460 11.60 -0.87 -20.17
CA ARG A 460 12.46 -2.02 -19.85
C ARG A 460 12.10 -2.71 -18.55
N THR A 461 11.62 -1.98 -17.54
CA THR A 461 11.20 -2.56 -16.24
C THR A 461 9.90 -3.35 -16.36
N ALA A 462 9.00 -2.98 -17.27
CA ALA A 462 7.78 -3.72 -17.55
C ALA A 462 7.99 -5.00 -18.38
N ALA A 463 9.09 -5.09 -19.15
CA ALA A 463 9.40 -6.20 -20.04
C ALA A 463 10.34 -7.27 -19.44
N LEU A 464 10.82 -7.09 -18.22
CA LEU A 464 11.78 -7.99 -17.56
C LEU A 464 11.24 -8.68 -16.30
N LEU A 465 9.93 -8.84 -16.20
CA LEU A 465 9.34 -9.64 -15.10
C LEU A 465 8.58 -10.82 -15.70
N PRO A 466 8.97 -12.08 -15.36
CA PRO A 466 8.23 -13.28 -15.70
C PRO A 466 6.89 -13.35 -15.00
#